data_b0066a59dcfe8514d7424385b17f7eb9
#
_entry.id   b0066a59dcfe8514d7424385b17f7eb9
#
_cell.length_a   1.000
_cell.length_b   1.000
_cell.length_c   1.000
_cell.angle_alpha   90.00
_cell.angle_beta   90.00
_cell.angle_gamma   90.00
#
_symmetry.space_group_name_H-M   'P 1'
#
loop_
_entity.id
_entity.type
_entity.pdbx_description
1 polymer ?
#
loop_
_entity_poly.entity_id
_entity_poly.type
_entity_poly.pdbx_seq_one_letter_code
_entity_poly.pdbx_strand_id
1 'polypeptide(L)'
;MMHGGPGGTHRSFYQLEPLSQDRQLILFDQLGSGKSGFHKDTALLKVEKFVAQVQALRQALELKEVYLHGHSWGTALALETYLAHPEGVKAIVFNSPYFSTAIWEADADTLITYLPDSIQKAIETGEREGVFTSKGYQQANRVFMKNYGVRKERPSNPWDTVKAKRNDFIYNYMWGPTEFTATGSLKSYDRFENLKDIKVPALFLTGEFDEARPSTVRRFQNQVRGSEFVVIEGAGHGTMHDNREQNIEAIRSFLNRIDDQEPNLTED
;
A
#
# COMPACT_ATOMS: atom_id res chain seq x y z
N MET A 1 -1.19 5.94 9.25
CA MET A 1 -1.45 4.90 8.23
C MET A 1 -1.59 5.53 6.86
N MET A 2 -0.89 5.02 5.85
CA MET A 2 -0.75 5.58 4.50
C MET A 2 -1.44 4.67 3.50
N HIS A 3 -2.58 5.13 2.95
CA HIS A 3 -3.40 4.34 2.03
C HIS A 3 -2.76 4.14 0.66
N GLY A 4 -3.24 3.13 -0.05
CA GLY A 4 -2.85 2.80 -1.41
C GLY A 4 -3.46 3.73 -2.47
N GLY A 5 -3.27 3.35 -3.70
CA GLY A 5 -3.61 4.08 -4.91
C GLY A 5 -2.38 4.32 -5.75
N PRO A 6 -1.87 5.56 -5.89
CA PRO A 6 -2.23 6.85 -5.23
C PRO A 6 -3.66 7.28 -5.46
N GLY A 7 -4.14 8.25 -4.67
CA GLY A 7 -5.51 8.74 -4.80
C GLY A 7 -6.60 7.91 -4.09
N GLY A 8 -6.21 6.86 -3.34
CA GLY A 8 -7.11 6.12 -2.46
C GLY A 8 -7.62 6.94 -1.27
N THR A 9 -8.13 6.28 -0.23
CA THR A 9 -8.61 6.97 0.97
C THR A 9 -8.27 6.19 2.24
N HIS A 10 -8.25 6.89 3.39
CA HIS A 10 -8.07 6.29 4.72
C HIS A 10 -9.05 5.16 5.03
N ARG A 11 -10.19 5.09 4.35
CA ARG A 11 -11.22 4.04 4.55
C ARG A 11 -10.70 2.62 4.31
N SER A 12 -9.63 2.46 3.53
CA SER A 12 -8.99 1.15 3.34
C SER A 12 -8.50 0.53 4.65
N PHE A 13 -8.23 1.36 5.67
CA PHE A 13 -7.76 0.91 6.98
C PHE A 13 -8.84 0.71 8.04
N TYR A 14 -10.12 0.96 7.75
CA TYR A 14 -11.19 0.75 8.73
C TYR A 14 -11.29 -0.69 9.24
N GLN A 15 -10.82 -1.65 8.45
CA GLN A 15 -10.77 -3.04 8.88
C GLN A 15 -9.75 -3.28 10.01
N LEU A 16 -8.80 -2.38 10.19
CA LEU A 16 -7.78 -2.46 11.25
C LEU A 16 -8.18 -1.72 12.53
N GLU A 17 -9.42 -1.23 12.60
CA GLU A 17 -9.94 -0.55 13.80
C GLU A 17 -9.66 -1.30 15.11
N PRO A 18 -9.73 -2.65 15.21
CA PRO A 18 -9.43 -3.34 16.47
C PRO A 18 -8.01 -3.13 17.01
N LEU A 19 -7.07 -2.67 16.18
CA LEU A 19 -5.74 -2.27 16.68
C LEU A 19 -5.80 -0.99 17.55
N SER A 20 -6.91 -0.23 17.50
CA SER A 20 -7.12 0.95 18.34
C SER A 20 -7.29 0.62 19.83
N GLN A 21 -7.52 -0.65 20.15
CA GLN A 21 -7.57 -1.13 21.53
C GLN A 21 -6.18 -1.11 22.20
N ASP A 22 -5.14 -1.24 21.40
CA ASP A 22 -3.76 -1.36 21.87
C ASP A 22 -2.99 -0.05 21.71
N ARG A 23 -3.29 0.74 20.68
CA ARG A 23 -2.55 1.96 20.31
C ARG A 23 -3.38 2.94 19.52
N GLN A 24 -3.01 4.21 19.55
CA GLN A 24 -3.66 5.24 18.76
C GLN A 24 -3.44 5.00 17.25
N LEU A 25 -4.53 5.00 16.47
CA LEU A 25 -4.48 4.91 15.02
C LEU A 25 -4.71 6.29 14.39
N ILE A 26 -3.78 6.72 13.55
CA ILE A 26 -3.90 7.98 12.81
C ILE A 26 -4.16 7.64 11.34
N LEU A 27 -5.39 7.91 10.93
CA LEU A 27 -5.89 7.72 9.57
C LEU A 27 -6.05 9.08 8.91
N PHE A 28 -5.48 9.26 7.74
CA PHE A 28 -5.60 10.51 6.99
C PHE A 28 -5.73 10.25 5.49
N ASP A 29 -6.35 11.18 4.80
CA ASP A 29 -6.37 11.21 3.34
C ASP A 29 -5.14 11.96 2.83
N GLN A 30 -4.42 11.34 1.90
CA GLN A 30 -3.26 11.95 1.26
C GLN A 30 -3.69 13.14 0.38
N LEU A 31 -2.73 13.94 -0.05
CA LEU A 31 -2.96 15.13 -0.89
C LEU A 31 -3.94 14.83 -2.03
N GLY A 32 -4.97 15.63 -2.12
CA GLY A 32 -5.99 15.56 -3.16
C GLY A 32 -6.95 14.38 -3.07
N SER A 33 -6.84 13.52 -2.08
CA SER A 33 -7.68 12.34 -1.90
C SER A 33 -8.76 12.56 -0.84
N GLY A 34 -9.84 11.80 -0.94
CA GLY A 34 -10.85 11.69 0.10
C GLY A 34 -11.41 13.03 0.56
N LYS A 35 -11.10 13.43 1.79
CA LYS A 35 -11.48 14.71 2.40
C LYS A 35 -10.39 15.78 2.31
N SER A 36 -9.18 15.44 1.89
CA SER A 36 -8.11 16.40 1.65
C SER A 36 -8.41 17.23 0.41
N GLY A 37 -8.15 18.54 0.49
CA GLY A 37 -8.43 19.46 -0.60
C GLY A 37 -7.74 19.06 -1.90
N PHE A 38 -8.46 19.10 -3.01
CA PHE A 38 -7.93 18.77 -4.32
C PHE A 38 -7.84 20.03 -5.19
N HIS A 39 -6.63 20.34 -5.57
CA HIS A 39 -6.33 21.30 -6.63
C HIS A 39 -5.74 20.52 -7.81
N LYS A 40 -6.18 20.81 -9.04
CA LYS A 40 -5.67 20.16 -10.26
C LYS A 40 -4.21 20.54 -10.59
N ASP A 41 -3.48 21.04 -9.62
CA ASP A 41 -2.05 21.35 -9.75
C ASP A 41 -1.22 20.07 -9.59
N THR A 42 -0.73 19.56 -10.71
CA THR A 42 0.10 18.36 -10.74
C THR A 42 1.49 18.57 -10.12
N ALA A 43 1.92 19.83 -9.90
CA ALA A 43 3.16 20.10 -9.17
C ALA A 43 3.11 19.64 -7.70
N LEU A 44 1.90 19.44 -7.15
CA LEU A 44 1.69 18.87 -5.83
C LEU A 44 1.72 17.33 -5.83
N LEU A 45 1.59 16.69 -6.99
CA LEU A 45 1.54 15.23 -7.13
C LEU A 45 2.92 14.62 -7.32
N LYS A 46 3.85 15.00 -6.45
CA LYS A 46 5.22 14.49 -6.40
C LYS A 46 5.47 13.80 -5.08
N VAL A 47 6.27 12.74 -5.08
CA VAL A 47 6.55 11.90 -3.90
C VAL A 47 6.98 12.75 -2.70
N GLU A 48 7.88 13.71 -2.91
CA GLU A 48 8.37 14.60 -1.84
C GLU A 48 7.27 15.49 -1.22
N LYS A 49 6.19 15.78 -1.94
CA LYS A 49 5.05 16.53 -1.41
C LYS A 49 4.18 15.68 -0.48
N PHE A 50 4.00 14.41 -0.82
CA PHE A 50 3.33 13.46 0.07
C PHE A 50 4.16 13.20 1.34
N VAL A 51 5.48 13.08 1.22
CA VAL A 51 6.39 12.99 2.38
C VAL A 51 6.26 14.23 3.28
N ALA A 52 6.28 15.44 2.68
CA ALA A 52 6.12 16.69 3.42
C ALA A 52 4.75 16.75 4.14
N GLN A 53 3.67 16.23 3.54
CA GLN A 53 2.37 16.13 4.20
C GLN A 53 2.43 15.22 5.44
N VAL A 54 3.07 14.05 5.35
CA VAL A 54 3.22 13.16 6.50
C VAL A 54 3.99 13.85 7.62
N GLN A 55 5.06 14.56 7.28
CA GLN A 55 5.88 15.27 8.26
C GLN A 55 5.11 16.45 8.92
N ALA A 56 4.37 17.21 8.12
CA ALA A 56 3.49 18.25 8.65
C ALA A 56 2.43 17.69 9.60
N LEU A 57 1.85 16.53 9.28
CA LEU A 57 0.90 15.85 10.15
C LEU A 57 1.55 15.39 11.47
N ARG A 58 2.76 14.81 11.42
CA ARG A 58 3.51 14.44 12.62
C ARG A 58 3.78 15.65 13.52
N GLN A 59 4.18 16.77 12.94
CA GLN A 59 4.42 18.01 13.67
C GLN A 59 3.13 18.59 14.28
N ALA A 60 2.05 18.68 13.50
CA ALA A 60 0.77 19.24 13.93
C ALA A 60 0.12 18.44 15.06
N LEU A 61 0.38 17.13 15.12
CA LEU A 61 -0.13 16.22 16.16
C LEU A 61 0.92 15.94 17.26
N GLU A 62 2.07 16.60 17.22
CA GLU A 62 3.17 16.45 18.18
C GLU A 62 3.66 15.01 18.35
N LEU A 63 3.64 14.22 17.25
CA LEU A 63 4.00 12.81 17.25
C LEU A 63 5.52 12.64 17.25
N LYS A 64 6.10 12.44 18.41
CA LYS A 64 7.54 12.21 18.58
C LYS A 64 7.94 10.83 18.08
N GLU A 65 7.19 9.80 18.45
CA GLU A 65 7.42 8.42 18.08
C GLU A 65 6.22 7.84 17.32
N VAL A 66 6.50 7.08 16.27
CA VAL A 66 5.46 6.53 15.38
C VAL A 66 5.85 5.16 14.83
N TYR A 67 4.85 4.36 14.59
CA TYR A 67 4.90 3.21 13.67
C TYR A 67 4.37 3.68 12.32
N LEU A 68 5.14 3.49 11.26
CA LEU A 68 4.67 3.77 9.90
C LEU A 68 3.97 2.52 9.35
N HIS A 69 2.75 2.67 8.86
CA HIS A 69 2.03 1.59 8.20
C HIS A 69 1.59 2.06 6.82
N GLY A 70 2.09 1.42 5.78
CA GLY A 70 1.69 1.63 4.39
C GLY A 70 0.96 0.42 3.82
N HIS A 71 0.06 0.66 2.87
CA HIS A 71 -0.55 -0.35 2.03
C HIS A 71 -0.37 0.04 0.57
N SER A 72 0.10 -0.90 -0.30
CA SER A 72 0.28 -0.63 -1.73
C SER A 72 1.20 0.58 -1.96
N TRP A 73 0.81 1.57 -2.76
CA TRP A 73 1.49 2.87 -2.88
C TRP A 73 1.88 3.48 -1.53
N GLY A 74 1.04 3.31 -0.50
CA GLY A 74 1.34 3.79 0.84
C GLY A 74 2.61 3.19 1.44
N THR A 75 3.09 2.03 0.97
CA THR A 75 4.36 1.45 1.40
C THR A 75 5.55 2.20 0.83
N ALA A 76 5.45 2.64 -0.44
CA ALA A 76 6.44 3.54 -1.04
C ALA A 76 6.50 4.86 -0.25
N LEU A 77 5.34 5.43 0.08
CA LEU A 77 5.28 6.66 0.90
C LEU A 77 5.86 6.44 2.30
N ALA A 78 5.62 5.28 2.94
CA ALA A 78 6.20 4.95 4.24
C ALA A 78 7.74 4.85 4.15
N LEU A 79 8.25 4.18 3.12
CA LEU A 79 9.69 4.08 2.87
C LEU A 79 10.32 5.47 2.61
N GLU A 80 9.75 6.27 1.73
CA GLU A 80 10.24 7.63 1.42
C GLU A 80 10.20 8.54 2.65
N THR A 81 9.14 8.41 3.47
CA THR A 81 9.04 9.15 4.74
C THR A 81 10.15 8.73 5.71
N TYR A 82 10.42 7.44 5.83
CA TYR A 82 11.48 6.93 6.68
C TYR A 82 12.87 7.37 6.19
N LEU A 83 13.14 7.26 4.90
CA LEU A 83 14.43 7.65 4.31
C LEU A 83 14.72 9.15 4.48
N ALA A 84 13.67 9.99 4.40
CA ALA A 84 13.80 11.43 4.56
C ALA A 84 13.82 11.88 6.03
N HIS A 85 13.09 11.19 6.90
CA HIS A 85 12.85 11.57 8.31
C HIS A 85 12.78 10.34 9.20
N PRO A 86 13.91 9.65 9.47
CA PRO A 86 13.94 8.41 10.26
C PRO A 86 13.69 8.64 11.75
N GLU A 87 13.84 9.87 12.24
CA GLU A 87 13.78 10.20 13.67
C GLU A 87 12.40 9.87 14.25
N GLY A 88 12.38 9.12 15.36
CA GLY A 88 11.16 8.71 16.06
C GLY A 88 10.33 7.65 15.30
N VAL A 89 10.84 7.08 14.21
CA VAL A 89 10.20 5.91 13.61
C VAL A 89 10.69 4.65 14.34
N LYS A 90 9.78 3.99 15.05
CA LYS A 90 10.09 2.80 15.85
C LYS A 90 10.06 1.50 15.03
N ALA A 91 9.12 1.40 14.10
CA ALA A 91 9.04 0.26 13.17
C ALA A 91 8.19 0.63 11.95
N ILE A 92 8.24 -0.22 10.91
CA ILE A 92 7.49 -0.04 9.68
C ILE A 92 6.71 -1.31 9.33
N VAL A 93 5.44 -1.16 8.98
CA VAL A 93 4.60 -2.22 8.42
C VAL A 93 4.35 -1.94 6.93
N PHE A 94 4.86 -2.82 6.10
CA PHE A 94 4.65 -2.81 4.65
C PHE A 94 3.62 -3.88 4.27
N ASN A 95 2.41 -3.46 3.97
CA ASN A 95 1.30 -4.34 3.61
C ASN A 95 1.08 -4.30 2.09
N SER A 96 1.23 -5.44 1.41
CA SER A 96 1.15 -5.56 -0.05
C SER A 96 2.08 -4.54 -0.75
N PRO A 97 3.41 -4.63 -0.54
CA PRO A 97 4.32 -3.53 -0.80
C PRO A 97 4.60 -3.29 -2.28
N TYR A 98 4.73 -2.00 -2.60
CA TYR A 98 5.18 -1.47 -3.87
C TYR A 98 6.46 -0.64 -3.66
N PHE A 99 7.59 -1.05 -4.27
CA PHE A 99 8.86 -0.34 -4.18
C PHE A 99 9.56 -0.12 -5.52
N SER A 100 9.09 -0.76 -6.59
CA SER A 100 9.64 -0.61 -7.94
C SER A 100 8.55 -0.88 -8.97
N THR A 101 8.35 0.06 -9.88
CA THR A 101 7.39 -0.09 -10.97
C THR A 101 7.80 -1.23 -11.91
N ALA A 102 9.06 -1.33 -12.26
CA ALA A 102 9.53 -2.40 -13.14
C ALA A 102 9.33 -3.80 -12.53
N ILE A 103 9.51 -3.94 -11.21
CA ILE A 103 9.26 -5.21 -10.52
C ILE A 103 7.75 -5.49 -10.45
N TRP A 104 6.93 -4.47 -10.19
CA TRP A 104 5.48 -4.60 -10.16
C TRP A 104 4.90 -5.04 -11.51
N GLU A 105 5.34 -4.41 -12.60
CA GLU A 105 4.92 -4.78 -13.97
C GLU A 105 5.35 -6.21 -14.31
N ALA A 106 6.57 -6.63 -13.96
CA ALA A 106 7.03 -8.01 -14.17
C ALA A 106 6.22 -9.05 -13.38
N ASP A 107 5.76 -8.70 -12.17
CA ASP A 107 4.84 -9.54 -11.40
C ASP A 107 3.47 -9.60 -12.08
N ALA A 108 2.93 -8.48 -12.51
CA ALA A 108 1.67 -8.40 -13.24
C ALA A 108 1.71 -9.21 -14.54
N ASP A 109 2.77 -9.09 -15.34
CA ASP A 109 3.00 -9.90 -16.55
C ASP A 109 2.94 -11.38 -16.23
N THR A 110 3.61 -11.82 -15.15
CA THR A 110 3.56 -13.22 -14.71
C THR A 110 2.15 -13.64 -14.33
N LEU A 111 1.42 -12.83 -13.58
CA LEU A 111 0.05 -13.14 -13.14
C LEU A 111 -0.94 -13.17 -14.30
N ILE A 112 -0.74 -12.32 -15.31
CA ILE A 112 -1.54 -12.32 -16.53
C ILE A 112 -1.43 -13.64 -17.26
N THR A 113 -0.26 -14.31 -17.26
CA THR A 113 -0.10 -15.63 -17.92
C THR A 113 -0.98 -16.72 -17.32
N TYR A 114 -1.47 -16.58 -16.10
CA TYR A 114 -2.38 -17.52 -15.44
C TYR A 114 -3.87 -17.24 -15.74
N LEU A 115 -4.17 -16.14 -16.43
CA LEU A 115 -5.55 -15.81 -16.81
C LEU A 115 -5.93 -16.53 -18.12
N PRO A 116 -7.25 -16.67 -18.43
CA PRO A 116 -7.69 -17.24 -19.69
C PRO A 116 -7.12 -16.49 -20.91
N ASP A 117 -6.78 -17.20 -21.99
CA ASP A 117 -6.18 -16.64 -23.21
C ASP A 117 -6.94 -15.44 -23.77
N SER A 118 -8.28 -15.48 -23.70
CA SER A 118 -9.12 -14.35 -24.15
C SER A 118 -8.90 -13.07 -23.33
N ILE A 119 -8.58 -13.22 -22.04
CA ILE A 119 -8.27 -12.11 -21.12
C ILE A 119 -6.86 -11.59 -21.41
N GLN A 120 -5.87 -12.49 -21.54
CA GLN A 120 -4.51 -12.12 -21.89
C GLN A 120 -4.50 -11.32 -23.22
N LYS A 121 -5.17 -11.82 -24.25
CA LYS A 121 -5.27 -11.16 -25.56
C LYS A 121 -5.96 -9.78 -25.50
N ALA A 122 -6.96 -9.62 -24.61
CA ALA A 122 -7.63 -8.34 -24.44
C ALA A 122 -6.71 -7.31 -23.78
N ILE A 123 -5.87 -7.72 -22.83
CA ILE A 123 -4.84 -6.88 -22.20
C ILE A 123 -3.80 -6.47 -23.25
N GLU A 124 -3.17 -7.43 -23.90
CA GLU A 124 -2.16 -7.20 -24.94
C GLU A 124 -2.65 -6.25 -26.04
N THR A 125 -3.88 -6.45 -26.50
CA THR A 125 -4.48 -5.60 -27.53
C THR A 125 -4.67 -4.16 -27.02
N GLY A 126 -5.22 -4.00 -25.81
CA GLY A 126 -5.46 -2.67 -25.23
C GLY A 126 -4.17 -1.90 -25.01
N GLU A 127 -3.12 -2.56 -24.54
CA GLU A 127 -1.80 -1.95 -24.30
C GLU A 127 -1.11 -1.58 -25.62
N ARG A 128 -1.09 -2.49 -26.59
CA ARG A 128 -0.50 -2.22 -27.92
C ARG A 128 -1.18 -1.06 -28.64
N GLU A 129 -2.49 -0.93 -28.50
CA GLU A 129 -3.29 0.11 -29.17
C GLU A 129 -3.42 1.38 -28.32
N GLY A 130 -3.03 1.35 -27.04
CA GLY A 130 -3.25 2.46 -26.10
C GLY A 130 -4.73 2.70 -25.80
N VAL A 131 -5.59 1.67 -25.96
CA VAL A 131 -7.05 1.78 -25.81
C VAL A 131 -7.50 1.06 -24.54
N PHE A 132 -7.39 1.75 -23.43
CA PHE A 132 -7.70 1.22 -22.09
C PHE A 132 -9.19 1.27 -21.73
N THR A 133 -10.02 1.93 -22.54
CA THR A 133 -11.46 2.08 -22.30
C THR A 133 -12.32 1.06 -23.04
N SER A 134 -11.72 0.20 -23.85
CA SER A 134 -12.46 -0.85 -24.56
C SER A 134 -13.16 -1.82 -23.60
N LYS A 135 -14.32 -2.34 -23.98
CA LYS A 135 -15.08 -3.32 -23.16
C LYS A 135 -14.23 -4.55 -22.80
N GLY A 136 -13.41 -5.02 -23.75
CA GLY A 136 -12.53 -6.17 -23.55
C GLY A 136 -11.48 -5.90 -22.48
N TYR A 137 -10.76 -4.77 -22.58
CA TYR A 137 -9.75 -4.37 -21.61
C TYR A 137 -10.33 -4.15 -20.21
N GLN A 138 -11.48 -3.45 -20.12
CA GLN A 138 -12.16 -3.25 -18.86
C GLN A 138 -12.67 -4.55 -18.22
N GLN A 139 -13.09 -5.51 -19.03
CA GLN A 139 -13.44 -6.85 -18.54
C GLN A 139 -12.20 -7.59 -18.04
N ALA A 140 -11.08 -7.50 -18.75
CA ALA A 140 -9.82 -8.10 -18.35
C ALA A 140 -9.32 -7.53 -17.02
N ASN A 141 -9.38 -6.20 -16.85
CA ASN A 141 -9.07 -5.56 -15.57
C ASN A 141 -9.95 -6.10 -14.42
N ARG A 142 -11.26 -6.22 -14.62
CA ARG A 142 -12.15 -6.80 -13.58
C ARG A 142 -11.77 -8.25 -13.23
N VAL A 143 -11.38 -9.08 -14.21
CA VAL A 143 -10.94 -10.45 -13.97
C VAL A 143 -9.62 -10.45 -13.18
N PHE A 144 -8.65 -9.63 -13.56
CA PHE A 144 -7.39 -9.48 -12.85
C PHE A 144 -7.63 -9.08 -11.37
N MET A 145 -8.39 -8.01 -11.14
CA MET A 145 -8.69 -7.52 -9.79
C MET A 145 -9.48 -8.51 -8.93
N LYS A 146 -10.33 -9.35 -9.54
CA LYS A 146 -11.04 -10.42 -8.81
C LYS A 146 -10.10 -11.54 -8.37
N ASN A 147 -9.05 -11.82 -9.13
CA ASN A 147 -8.09 -12.88 -8.79
C ASN A 147 -7.01 -12.38 -7.80
N TYR A 148 -6.50 -11.16 -7.99
CA TYR A 148 -5.29 -10.68 -7.34
C TYR A 148 -5.50 -9.43 -6.48
N GLY A 149 -6.58 -8.66 -6.69
CA GLY A 149 -6.94 -7.47 -5.92
C GLY A 149 -7.68 -7.79 -4.64
N VAL A 150 -8.99 -7.55 -4.59
CA VAL A 150 -9.87 -7.91 -3.46
C VAL A 150 -10.70 -9.13 -3.88
N ARG A 151 -10.50 -10.24 -3.18
CA ARG A 151 -11.08 -11.54 -3.54
C ARG A 151 -12.42 -11.84 -2.89
N LYS A 152 -12.64 -11.30 -1.69
CA LYS A 152 -13.89 -11.45 -0.94
C LYS A 152 -14.74 -10.18 -1.04
N GLU A 153 -16.06 -10.33 -0.91
CA GLU A 153 -16.95 -9.19 -0.77
C GLU A 153 -16.59 -8.41 0.49
N ARG A 154 -16.58 -7.08 0.37
CA ARG A 154 -16.28 -6.22 1.50
C ARG A 154 -17.44 -6.31 2.51
N PRO A 155 -17.19 -6.70 3.77
CA PRO A 155 -18.21 -6.60 4.79
C PRO A 155 -18.62 -5.14 4.96
N SER A 156 -19.91 -4.91 5.25
CA SER A 156 -20.37 -3.58 5.62
C SER A 156 -19.63 -3.12 6.88
N ASN A 157 -19.09 -1.91 6.84
CA ASN A 157 -18.42 -1.33 8.00
C ASN A 157 -19.26 -0.14 8.50
N PRO A 158 -19.61 -0.07 9.80
CA PRO A 158 -20.36 1.05 10.38
C PRO A 158 -19.69 2.42 10.14
N TRP A 159 -18.36 2.44 9.97
CA TRP A 159 -17.59 3.64 9.66
C TRP A 159 -17.69 4.09 8.19
N ASP A 160 -18.34 3.29 7.32
CA ASP A 160 -18.56 3.63 5.90
C ASP A 160 -19.56 4.78 5.67
N THR A 161 -20.02 5.42 6.74
CA THR A 161 -20.87 6.62 6.69
C THR A 161 -20.17 7.84 6.06
N VAL A 162 -18.84 7.82 6.05
CA VAL A 162 -18.04 8.90 5.50
C VAL A 162 -17.85 8.71 3.99
N LYS A 163 -18.45 9.60 3.19
CA LYS A 163 -18.29 9.62 1.74
C LYS A 163 -16.91 10.17 1.34
N ALA A 164 -15.84 9.43 1.63
CA ALA A 164 -14.52 9.70 1.08
C ALA A 164 -14.40 8.98 -0.27
N LYS A 165 -14.20 9.72 -1.35
CA LYS A 165 -14.07 9.15 -2.71
C LYS A 165 -12.62 9.06 -3.10
N ARG A 166 -12.25 7.94 -3.76
CA ARG A 166 -11.00 7.80 -4.48
C ARG A 166 -10.91 8.92 -5.54
N ASN A 167 -9.71 9.43 -5.76
CA ASN A 167 -9.44 10.40 -6.80
C ASN A 167 -8.78 9.71 -8.01
N ASP A 168 -9.58 9.38 -9.02
CA ASP A 168 -9.11 8.70 -10.23
C ASP A 168 -8.18 9.58 -11.08
N PHE A 169 -8.28 10.91 -10.98
CA PHE A 169 -7.33 11.80 -11.65
C PHE A 169 -5.92 11.60 -11.12
N ILE A 170 -5.74 11.54 -9.80
CA ILE A 170 -4.43 11.31 -9.16
C ILE A 170 -3.90 9.93 -9.53
N TYR A 171 -4.77 8.91 -9.47
CA TYR A 171 -4.39 7.56 -9.83
C TYR A 171 -3.87 7.48 -11.26
N ASN A 172 -4.63 7.98 -12.23
CA ASN A 172 -4.25 7.96 -13.64
C ASN A 172 -3.00 8.82 -13.92
N TYR A 173 -2.85 9.96 -13.25
CA TYR A 173 -1.69 10.85 -13.43
C TYR A 173 -0.41 10.24 -12.86
N MET A 174 -0.47 9.65 -11.68
CA MET A 174 0.71 9.12 -11.01
C MET A 174 1.03 7.68 -11.42
N TRP A 175 0.03 6.83 -11.52
CA TRP A 175 0.17 5.42 -11.85
C TRP A 175 -0.18 5.12 -13.31
N GLY A 176 -1.46 5.00 -13.62
CA GLY A 176 -1.92 4.65 -14.95
C GLY A 176 -3.38 4.16 -14.96
N PRO A 177 -3.82 3.57 -16.08
CA PRO A 177 -5.22 3.19 -16.28
C PRO A 177 -5.66 1.97 -15.46
N THR A 178 -4.74 1.05 -15.14
CA THR A 178 -5.01 -0.19 -14.38
C THR A 178 -3.83 -0.56 -13.50
N GLU A 179 -4.00 -1.53 -12.60
CA GLU A 179 -2.93 -1.99 -11.70
C GLU A 179 -1.72 -2.59 -12.44
N PHE A 180 -1.92 -3.14 -13.63
CA PHE A 180 -0.86 -3.76 -14.43
C PHE A 180 -0.32 -2.90 -15.58
N THR A 181 -0.70 -1.60 -15.67
CA THR A 181 -0.23 -0.71 -16.74
C THR A 181 0.20 0.65 -16.18
N ALA A 182 1.50 0.81 -15.93
CA ALA A 182 2.07 2.01 -15.35
C ALA A 182 2.50 3.02 -16.43
N THR A 183 1.69 4.04 -16.68
CA THR A 183 1.97 5.09 -17.66
C THR A 183 2.18 6.47 -17.04
N GLY A 184 1.95 6.59 -15.73
CA GLY A 184 1.97 7.84 -14.99
C GLY A 184 3.38 8.30 -14.58
N SER A 185 3.41 9.30 -13.69
CA SER A 185 4.67 9.88 -13.21
C SER A 185 5.54 8.92 -12.40
N LEU A 186 4.96 7.83 -11.88
CA LEU A 186 5.66 6.77 -11.15
C LEU A 186 6.27 5.68 -12.05
N LYS A 187 6.14 5.77 -13.38
CA LYS A 187 6.60 4.71 -14.31
C LYS A 187 8.10 4.33 -14.17
N SER A 188 8.92 5.22 -13.63
CA SER A 188 10.33 4.99 -13.40
C SER A 188 10.68 4.95 -11.90
N TYR A 189 9.68 4.81 -11.02
CA TYR A 189 9.90 4.75 -9.58
C TYR A 189 10.59 3.43 -9.22
N ASP A 190 11.74 3.54 -8.52
CA ASP A 190 12.49 2.40 -8.03
C ASP A 190 13.21 2.75 -6.72
N ARG A 191 12.94 1.98 -5.67
CA ARG A 191 13.57 2.07 -4.35
C ARG A 191 14.02 0.69 -3.84
N PHE A 192 14.10 -0.30 -4.71
CA PHE A 192 14.49 -1.65 -4.31
C PHE A 192 15.83 -1.65 -3.55
N GLU A 193 16.85 -0.98 -4.09
CA GLU A 193 18.15 -0.92 -3.46
C GLU A 193 18.19 -0.12 -2.15
N ASN A 194 17.21 0.78 -1.94
CA ASN A 194 17.13 1.56 -0.71
C ASN A 194 16.50 0.79 0.46
N LEU A 195 15.92 -0.37 0.23
CA LEU A 195 15.38 -1.20 1.33
C LEU A 195 16.46 -1.57 2.35
N LYS A 196 17.72 -1.75 1.93
CA LYS A 196 18.87 -2.01 2.83
C LYS A 196 19.20 -0.86 3.79
N ASP A 197 18.66 0.33 3.52
CA ASP A 197 18.88 1.52 4.34
C ASP A 197 17.91 1.56 5.55
N ILE A 198 16.91 0.68 5.61
CA ILE A 198 16.01 0.51 6.75
C ILE A 198 16.80 -0.10 7.92
N LYS A 199 16.81 0.61 9.06
CA LYS A 199 17.54 0.21 10.29
C LYS A 199 16.61 -0.09 11.47
N VAL A 200 15.31 0.14 11.31
CA VAL A 200 14.30 -0.17 12.31
C VAL A 200 13.64 -1.51 11.99
N PRO A 201 13.01 -2.18 12.97
CA PRO A 201 12.22 -3.37 12.71
C PRO A 201 11.18 -3.14 11.61
N ALA A 202 11.00 -4.13 10.74
CA ALA A 202 10.02 -4.04 9.66
C ALA A 202 9.24 -5.34 9.50
N LEU A 203 7.95 -5.22 9.23
CA LEU A 203 7.06 -6.32 8.89
C LEU A 203 6.61 -6.19 7.44
N PHE A 204 6.80 -7.24 6.67
CA PHE A 204 6.29 -7.38 5.31
C PHE A 204 5.10 -8.32 5.30
N LEU A 205 3.95 -7.83 4.84
CA LEU A 205 2.72 -8.59 4.67
C LEU A 205 2.35 -8.65 3.19
N THR A 206 1.84 -9.77 2.72
CA THR A 206 1.26 -9.92 1.39
C THR A 206 0.16 -10.98 1.41
N GLY A 207 -0.80 -10.91 0.51
CA GLY A 207 -1.78 -11.97 0.32
C GLY A 207 -1.20 -13.16 -0.43
N GLU A 208 -1.75 -14.35 -0.20
CA GLU A 208 -1.38 -15.58 -0.93
C GLU A 208 -1.52 -15.41 -2.45
N PHE A 209 -2.54 -14.66 -2.87
CA PHE A 209 -2.88 -14.37 -4.28
C PHE A 209 -2.68 -12.90 -4.65
N ASP A 210 -1.80 -12.21 -3.94
CA ASP A 210 -1.56 -10.78 -4.13
C ASP A 210 -0.89 -10.48 -5.48
N GLU A 211 -1.22 -9.35 -6.08
CA GLU A 211 -0.49 -8.79 -7.22
C GLU A 211 0.94 -8.37 -6.82
N ALA A 212 1.19 -7.96 -5.56
CA ALA A 212 2.50 -7.94 -4.96
C ALA A 212 2.89 -9.37 -4.54
N ARG A 213 3.36 -10.18 -5.47
CA ARG A 213 3.53 -11.63 -5.31
C ARG A 213 4.36 -12.00 -4.06
N PRO A 214 3.96 -13.04 -3.30
CA PRO A 214 4.71 -13.48 -2.11
C PRO A 214 6.20 -13.70 -2.37
N SER A 215 6.59 -14.21 -3.54
CA SER A 215 7.98 -14.40 -3.94
C SER A 215 8.74 -13.07 -4.04
N THR A 216 8.11 -12.05 -4.59
CA THR A 216 8.66 -10.71 -4.72
C THR A 216 8.74 -10.01 -3.37
N VAL A 217 7.70 -10.11 -2.56
CA VAL A 217 7.71 -9.52 -1.20
C VAL A 217 8.76 -10.19 -0.32
N ARG A 218 8.96 -11.51 -0.46
CA ARG A 218 10.08 -12.21 0.19
C ARG A 218 11.44 -11.66 -0.27
N ARG A 219 11.57 -11.35 -1.56
CA ARG A 219 12.80 -10.73 -2.09
C ARG A 219 13.03 -9.33 -1.50
N PHE A 220 11.97 -8.54 -1.29
CA PHE A 220 12.05 -7.24 -0.60
C PHE A 220 12.47 -7.41 0.86
N GLN A 221 11.83 -8.33 1.56
CA GLN A 221 12.12 -8.64 2.96
C GLN A 221 13.59 -9.04 3.16
N ASN A 222 14.17 -9.81 2.25
CA ASN A 222 15.56 -10.23 2.32
C ASN A 222 16.57 -9.07 2.24
N GLN A 223 16.16 -7.88 1.77
CA GLN A 223 17.01 -6.67 1.77
C GLN A 223 17.04 -5.99 3.14
N VAL A 224 16.09 -6.29 4.03
CA VAL A 224 15.94 -5.62 5.33
C VAL A 224 16.32 -6.58 6.46
N ARG A 225 17.48 -6.36 7.06
CA ARG A 225 18.00 -7.24 8.09
C ARG A 225 17.07 -7.28 9.33
N GLY A 226 16.75 -8.49 9.77
CA GLY A 226 15.92 -8.71 10.96
C GLY A 226 14.44 -8.42 10.77
N SER A 227 13.99 -8.19 9.53
CA SER A 227 12.57 -8.00 9.23
C SER A 227 11.79 -9.32 9.23
N GLU A 228 10.49 -9.20 9.45
CA GLU A 228 9.54 -10.32 9.45
C GLU A 228 8.75 -10.36 8.14
N PHE A 229 8.26 -11.55 7.79
CA PHE A 229 7.44 -11.75 6.59
C PHE A 229 6.27 -12.68 6.89
N VAL A 230 5.07 -12.24 6.53
CA VAL A 230 3.84 -13.02 6.71
C VAL A 230 3.03 -13.03 5.42
N VAL A 231 2.58 -14.22 5.00
CA VAL A 231 1.61 -14.39 3.91
C VAL A 231 0.22 -14.54 4.52
N ILE A 232 -0.72 -13.72 4.08
CA ILE A 232 -2.11 -13.72 4.52
C ILE A 232 -2.91 -14.72 3.65
N GLU A 233 -3.36 -15.79 4.27
CA GLU A 233 -4.02 -16.92 3.59
C GLU A 233 -5.34 -16.52 2.92
N GLY A 234 -5.54 -16.98 1.69
CA GLY A 234 -6.73 -16.74 0.88
C GLY A 234 -6.91 -15.30 0.41
N ALA A 235 -5.99 -14.41 0.75
CA ALA A 235 -6.08 -12.99 0.42
C ALA A 235 -5.39 -12.65 -0.91
N GLY A 236 -5.93 -11.64 -1.60
CA GLY A 236 -5.25 -10.90 -2.65
C GLY A 236 -4.60 -9.63 -2.09
N HIS A 237 -4.49 -8.61 -2.92
CA HIS A 237 -3.91 -7.30 -2.55
C HIS A 237 -4.66 -6.61 -1.40
N GLY A 238 -5.96 -6.86 -1.29
CA GLY A 238 -6.80 -6.36 -0.20
C GLY A 238 -6.72 -7.23 1.06
N THR A 239 -5.54 -7.55 1.58
CA THR A 239 -5.32 -8.44 2.72
C THR A 239 -6.17 -8.13 3.94
N MET A 240 -6.33 -6.84 4.25
CA MET A 240 -7.15 -6.32 5.36
C MET A 240 -8.65 -6.61 5.20
N HIS A 241 -9.12 -6.86 3.98
CA HIS A 241 -10.50 -7.20 3.68
C HIS A 241 -10.68 -8.71 3.55
N ASP A 242 -9.75 -9.37 2.87
CA ASP A 242 -9.87 -10.77 2.52
C ASP A 242 -9.64 -11.70 3.72
N ASN A 243 -8.71 -11.35 4.61
CA ASN A 243 -8.45 -12.08 5.85
C ASN A 243 -8.04 -11.11 6.96
N ARG A 244 -9.05 -10.37 7.46
CA ARG A 244 -8.91 -9.32 8.46
C ARG A 244 -8.24 -9.81 9.75
N GLU A 245 -8.67 -10.97 10.24
CA GLU A 245 -8.20 -11.50 11.52
C GLU A 245 -6.71 -11.82 11.48
N GLN A 246 -6.26 -12.55 10.47
CA GLN A 246 -4.85 -12.88 10.32
C GLN A 246 -4.00 -11.62 10.08
N ASN A 247 -4.52 -10.63 9.33
CA ASN A 247 -3.82 -9.38 9.09
C ASN A 247 -3.63 -8.58 10.40
N ILE A 248 -4.69 -8.45 11.21
CA ILE A 248 -4.65 -7.79 12.51
C ILE A 248 -3.69 -8.51 13.45
N GLU A 249 -3.78 -9.83 13.54
CA GLU A 249 -2.93 -10.63 14.42
C GLU A 249 -1.46 -10.49 14.07
N ALA A 250 -1.11 -10.55 12.79
CA ALA A 250 0.27 -10.37 12.35
C ALA A 250 0.84 -9.00 12.74
N ILE A 251 0.05 -7.93 12.53
CA ILE A 251 0.45 -6.57 12.88
C ILE A 251 0.56 -6.42 14.40
N ARG A 252 -0.45 -6.88 15.15
CA ARG A 252 -0.49 -6.78 16.62
C ARG A 252 0.70 -7.50 17.24
N SER A 253 0.92 -8.76 16.87
CA SER A 253 2.02 -9.56 17.39
C SER A 253 3.39 -8.95 17.08
N PHE A 254 3.57 -8.40 15.87
CA PHE A 254 4.80 -7.71 15.51
C PHE A 254 5.02 -6.46 16.37
N LEU A 255 4.03 -5.57 16.46
CA LEU A 255 4.18 -4.31 17.19
C LEU A 255 4.33 -4.50 18.71
N ASN A 256 3.62 -5.49 19.29
CA ASN A 256 3.76 -5.81 20.71
C ASN A 256 5.19 -6.27 21.04
N ARG A 257 5.82 -7.10 20.18
CA ARG A 257 7.22 -7.46 20.37
C ARG A 257 8.18 -6.27 20.37
N ILE A 258 7.87 -5.22 19.61
CA ILE A 258 8.67 -4.00 19.61
C ILE A 258 8.47 -3.23 20.92
N ASP A 259 7.22 -3.10 21.37
CA ASP A 259 6.89 -2.41 22.62
C ASP A 259 7.52 -3.12 23.85
N ASP A 260 7.51 -4.48 23.87
CA ASP A 260 8.08 -5.29 24.95
C ASP A 260 9.62 -5.23 25.04
N GLN A 261 10.29 -4.86 23.96
CA GLN A 261 11.77 -4.75 23.91
C GLN A 261 12.26 -3.38 24.40
N GLU A 262 11.39 -2.40 24.58
CA GLU A 262 11.74 -1.12 25.19
C GLU A 262 11.80 -1.28 26.71
N PRO A 263 12.91 -0.93 27.37
CA PRO A 263 12.94 -0.91 28.82
C PRO A 263 11.87 0.09 29.31
N ASN A 264 11.01 -0.38 30.23
CA ASN A 264 10.08 0.49 30.94
C ASN A 264 10.86 1.66 31.59
N LEU A 265 10.95 2.80 30.91
CA LEU A 265 11.46 4.06 31.45
C LEU A 265 10.39 4.78 32.30
N THR A 266 9.61 4.00 33.07
CA THR A 266 8.71 4.54 34.08
C THR A 266 9.03 3.89 35.40
N GLU A 267 9.99 4.51 36.09
CA GLU A 267 10.08 4.61 37.56
C GLU A 267 11.36 5.40 37.89
N ASP A 268 11.23 6.72 37.97
CA ASP A 268 11.90 7.53 38.99
C ASP A 268 11.14 8.87 39.16
#